data_48e8a92d8711d4acd66db77517956da0
#
_entry.id   48e8a92d8711d4acd66db77517956da0
#
_cell.length_a   1.000
_cell.length_b   1.000
_cell.length_c   1.000
_cell.angle_alpha   90.00
_cell.angle_beta   90.00
_cell.angle_gamma   90.00
#
_symmetry.space_group_name_H-M   'P 1'
#
loop_
_entity.id
_entity.type
_entity.pdbx_description
1 polymer ?
#
loop_
_entity_poly.entity_id
_entity_poly.type
_entity_poly.pdbx_seq_one_letter_code
_entity_poly.pdbx_strand_id
1 'polypeptide(L)'
;MKAFDCVDHNKLWKILKEMGIPDHLTCLLRNLYAGQEATVRTGHGTTDWFQIGEGVRQGCILSPCLFNFYAEYILRNAGLDEAQAGIKIAGRNINNLRYVDDTTLMAESEELKSLLMKVKKESEKVALKLNIQKTKIMASSPITSWQTDGEIVETMADFIFLPPKSPQTVTAAMKLKYAYSLEGKL
;
A
#
# COMPACT_ATOMS: atom_id res chain seq x y z
N MET A 1 5.72 10.91 -5.49
CA MET A 1 4.36 11.20 -5.02
C MET A 1 4.12 10.25 -3.85
N LYS A 2 3.62 10.70 -2.74
CA LYS A 2 3.41 9.87 -1.55
C LYS A 2 2.04 9.18 -1.65
N ALA A 3 1.89 7.96 -1.15
CA ALA A 3 0.66 7.19 -1.28
C ALA A 3 -0.57 7.91 -0.71
N PHE A 4 -0.41 8.57 0.44
CA PHE A 4 -1.47 9.37 1.08
C PHE A 4 -1.93 10.54 0.23
N ASP A 5 -1.03 11.15 -0.54
CA ASP A 5 -1.34 12.31 -1.39
C ASP A 5 -2.10 11.90 -2.68
N CYS A 6 -2.15 10.60 -3.00
CA CYS A 6 -2.78 10.06 -4.21
C CYS A 6 -4.21 9.56 -4.00
N VAL A 7 -4.76 9.65 -2.81
CA VAL A 7 -6.10 9.14 -2.51
C VAL A 7 -7.15 10.04 -3.14
N ASP A 8 -7.85 9.54 -4.15
CA ASP A 8 -8.97 10.23 -4.79
C ASP A 8 -10.19 10.26 -3.84
N HIS A 9 -10.65 11.45 -3.48
CA HIS A 9 -11.76 11.62 -2.54
C HIS A 9 -13.05 10.96 -3.02
N ASN A 10 -13.39 11.08 -4.30
CA ASN A 10 -14.64 10.50 -4.82
C ASN A 10 -14.60 8.96 -4.78
N LYS A 11 -13.45 8.39 -5.11
CA LYS A 11 -13.24 6.94 -4.99
C LYS A 11 -13.23 6.50 -3.53
N LEU A 12 -12.61 7.27 -2.64
CA LEU A 12 -12.60 6.98 -1.21
C LEU A 12 -14.03 6.88 -0.65
N TRP A 13 -14.90 7.84 -0.96
CA TRP A 13 -16.29 7.82 -0.47
C TRP A 13 -17.07 6.60 -0.99
N LYS A 14 -16.83 6.22 -2.25
CA LYS A 14 -17.42 5.02 -2.84
C LYS A 14 -16.91 3.76 -2.13
N ILE A 15 -15.61 3.66 -1.94
CA ILE A 15 -14.96 2.55 -1.25
C ILE A 15 -15.50 2.39 0.18
N LEU A 16 -15.57 3.47 0.95
CA LEU A 16 -16.10 3.41 2.32
C LEU A 16 -17.53 2.85 2.35
N LYS A 17 -18.37 3.27 1.40
CA LYS A 17 -19.73 2.75 1.28
C LYS A 17 -19.75 1.25 0.92
N GLU A 18 -18.94 0.82 -0.05
CA GLU A 18 -18.82 -0.58 -0.45
C GLU A 18 -18.22 -1.47 0.66
N MET A 19 -17.38 -0.89 1.51
CA MET A 19 -16.81 -1.54 2.71
C MET A 19 -17.78 -1.57 3.91
N GLY A 20 -19.00 -1.07 3.75
CA GLY A 20 -20.05 -1.12 4.77
C GLY A 20 -19.98 -0.01 5.82
N ILE A 21 -19.24 1.06 5.58
CA ILE A 21 -19.23 2.22 6.46
C ILE A 21 -20.57 2.95 6.34
N PRO A 22 -21.27 3.22 7.47
CA PRO A 22 -22.57 3.89 7.47
C PRO A 22 -22.57 5.25 6.77
N ASP A 23 -23.64 5.55 6.02
CA ASP A 23 -23.74 6.77 5.20
C ASP A 23 -23.55 8.06 6.03
N HIS A 24 -24.04 8.10 7.28
CA HIS A 24 -23.87 9.28 8.13
C HIS A 24 -22.40 9.54 8.49
N LEU A 25 -21.58 8.48 8.71
CA LEU A 25 -20.14 8.63 8.97
C LEU A 25 -19.40 9.04 7.70
N THR A 26 -19.75 8.45 6.57
CA THR A 26 -19.18 8.84 5.26
C THR A 26 -19.51 10.31 4.95
N CYS A 27 -20.72 10.78 5.27
CA CYS A 27 -21.11 12.17 5.11
C CYS A 27 -20.28 13.12 6.00
N LEU A 28 -20.07 12.76 7.27
CA LEU A 28 -19.20 13.54 8.17
C LEU A 28 -17.77 13.63 7.66
N LEU A 29 -17.20 12.52 7.16
CA LEU A 29 -15.87 12.52 6.57
C LEU A 29 -15.82 13.40 5.32
N ARG A 30 -16.79 13.29 4.42
CA ARG A 30 -16.88 14.18 3.24
C ARG A 30 -16.91 15.65 3.60
N ASN A 31 -17.70 16.03 4.63
CA ASN A 31 -17.76 17.40 5.10
C ASN A 31 -16.43 17.87 5.70
N LEU A 32 -15.70 16.98 6.38
CA LEU A 32 -14.35 17.26 6.90
C LEU A 32 -13.34 17.57 5.79
N TYR A 33 -13.47 16.93 4.64
CA TYR A 33 -12.59 17.10 3.48
C TYR A 33 -13.11 18.13 2.47
N ALA A 34 -14.37 18.57 2.57
CA ALA A 34 -14.96 19.53 1.66
C ALA A 34 -14.36 20.92 1.86
N GLY A 35 -14.01 21.58 0.76
CA GLY A 35 -13.52 22.95 0.76
C GLY A 35 -12.20 23.15 1.50
N GLN A 36 -11.39 22.12 1.67
CA GLN A 36 -10.07 22.27 2.26
C GLN A 36 -9.14 23.06 1.32
N GLU A 37 -8.48 24.04 1.89
CA GLU A 37 -7.52 24.89 1.20
C GLU A 37 -6.16 24.83 1.91
N ALA A 38 -5.12 25.03 1.14
CA ALA A 38 -3.76 25.09 1.64
C ALA A 38 -2.98 26.25 1.03
N THR A 39 -1.94 26.66 1.73
CA THR A 39 -0.93 27.60 1.26
C THR A 39 0.45 27.06 1.65
N VAL A 40 1.46 27.33 0.86
CA VAL A 40 2.82 26.87 1.10
C VAL A 40 3.69 28.07 1.48
N ARG A 41 4.37 27.97 2.62
CA ARG A 41 5.36 28.96 3.03
C ARG A 41 6.70 28.61 2.42
N THR A 42 7.23 29.52 1.62
CA THR A 42 8.55 29.41 0.99
C THR A 42 9.52 30.42 1.59
N GLY A 43 10.80 30.34 1.26
CA GLY A 43 11.80 31.36 1.64
C GLY A 43 11.53 32.76 1.05
N HIS A 44 10.67 32.86 0.03
CA HIS A 44 10.33 34.09 -0.69
C HIS A 44 8.94 34.62 -0.36
N GLY A 45 8.21 33.98 0.58
CA GLY A 45 6.85 34.37 0.98
C GLY A 45 5.90 33.19 1.03
N THR A 46 4.60 33.49 1.00
CA THR A 46 3.52 32.49 1.05
C THR A 46 2.82 32.46 -0.31
N THR A 47 2.49 31.28 -0.81
CA THR A 47 1.70 31.14 -2.04
C THR A 47 0.28 31.63 -1.83
N ASP A 48 -0.44 31.84 -2.94
CA ASP A 48 -1.90 32.00 -2.87
C ASP A 48 -2.54 30.70 -2.35
N TRP A 49 -3.76 30.84 -1.80
CA TRP A 49 -4.55 29.70 -1.34
C TRP A 49 -5.00 28.87 -2.52
N PHE A 50 -4.86 27.55 -2.42
CA PHE A 50 -5.34 26.60 -3.41
C PHE A 50 -6.15 25.50 -2.76
N GLN A 51 -7.15 24.98 -3.48
CA GLN A 51 -8.01 23.91 -2.99
C GLN A 51 -7.31 22.57 -3.05
N ILE A 52 -7.55 21.74 -2.00
CA ILE A 52 -7.09 20.37 -1.93
C ILE A 52 -8.21 19.47 -2.42
N GLY A 53 -8.01 18.84 -3.60
CA GLY A 53 -8.98 17.94 -4.24
C GLY A 53 -8.72 16.46 -4.04
N GLU A 54 -7.55 16.08 -3.53
CA GLU A 54 -7.11 14.69 -3.35
C GLU A 54 -6.18 14.55 -2.15
N GLY A 55 -5.95 13.32 -1.75
CA GLY A 55 -5.08 12.97 -0.64
C GLY A 55 -5.78 12.89 0.72
N VAL A 56 -5.17 12.16 1.65
CA VAL A 56 -5.56 12.14 3.06
C VAL A 56 -4.53 12.92 3.88
N ARG A 57 -5.02 13.73 4.81
CA ARG A 57 -4.22 14.71 5.56
C ARG A 57 -3.12 14.03 6.39
N GLN A 58 -1.86 14.30 6.08
CA GLN A 58 -0.72 13.81 6.86
C GLN A 58 -0.77 14.38 8.29
N GLY A 59 -0.49 13.52 9.28
CA GLY A 59 -0.57 13.88 10.70
C GLY A 59 -1.99 13.85 11.31
N CYS A 60 -3.03 13.61 10.52
CA CYS A 60 -4.38 13.38 11.05
C CYS A 60 -4.55 11.95 11.53
N ILE A 61 -5.14 11.75 12.70
CA ILE A 61 -5.37 10.42 13.29
C ILE A 61 -6.29 9.53 12.43
N LEU A 62 -7.15 10.11 11.60
CA LEU A 62 -8.07 9.38 10.72
C LEU A 62 -7.40 8.91 9.42
N SER A 63 -6.34 9.58 8.97
CA SER A 63 -5.75 9.32 7.66
C SER A 63 -5.20 7.91 7.49
N PRO A 64 -4.51 7.30 8.47
CA PRO A 64 -4.11 5.90 8.37
C PRO A 64 -5.29 4.95 8.24
N CYS A 65 -6.40 5.20 8.97
CA CYS A 65 -7.61 4.38 8.87
C CYS A 65 -8.25 4.48 7.49
N LEU A 66 -8.39 5.70 6.95
CA LEU A 66 -8.95 5.94 5.62
C LEU A 66 -8.10 5.29 4.53
N PHE A 67 -6.78 5.42 4.63
CA PHE A 67 -5.86 4.77 3.71
C PHE A 67 -5.92 3.24 3.82
N ASN A 68 -6.03 2.69 5.03
CA ASN A 68 -6.18 1.25 5.24
C ASN A 68 -7.46 0.70 4.59
N PHE A 69 -8.59 1.41 4.67
CA PHE A 69 -9.81 1.02 3.94
C PHE A 69 -9.59 1.01 2.43
N TYR A 70 -8.88 2.01 1.92
CA TYR A 70 -8.55 2.12 0.52
C TYR A 70 -7.66 0.96 0.05
N ALA A 71 -6.62 0.64 0.80
CA ALA A 71 -5.72 -0.47 0.54
C ALA A 71 -6.42 -1.84 0.66
N GLU A 72 -7.24 -2.01 1.70
CA GLU A 72 -8.03 -3.22 1.92
C GLU A 72 -8.98 -3.51 0.75
N TYR A 73 -9.66 -2.48 0.25
CA TYR A 73 -10.52 -2.59 -0.92
C TYR A 73 -9.76 -3.10 -2.16
N ILE A 74 -8.56 -2.55 -2.42
CA ILE A 74 -7.72 -2.99 -3.53
C ILE A 74 -7.38 -4.48 -3.41
N LEU A 75 -6.96 -4.92 -2.22
CA LEU A 75 -6.48 -6.28 -2.01
C LEU A 75 -7.61 -7.31 -2.03
N ARG A 76 -8.80 -6.95 -1.54
CA ARG A 76 -10.02 -7.78 -1.68
C ARG A 76 -10.41 -7.95 -3.14
N ASN A 77 -10.44 -6.86 -3.92
CA ASN A 77 -10.76 -6.93 -5.34
C ASN A 77 -9.69 -7.66 -6.17
N ALA A 78 -8.45 -7.67 -5.69
CA ALA A 78 -7.39 -8.51 -6.27
C ALA A 78 -7.55 -10.00 -5.96
N GLY A 79 -8.52 -10.37 -5.11
CA GLY A 79 -8.82 -11.75 -4.73
C GLY A 79 -7.74 -12.38 -3.84
N LEU A 80 -7.02 -11.58 -3.04
CA LEU A 80 -5.97 -12.12 -2.17
C LEU A 80 -6.54 -12.98 -1.04
N ASP A 81 -7.73 -12.65 -0.55
CA ASP A 81 -8.37 -13.42 0.53
C ASP A 81 -8.81 -14.82 0.06
N GLU A 82 -9.11 -14.98 -1.23
CA GLU A 82 -9.53 -16.24 -1.85
C GLU A 82 -8.35 -16.99 -2.49
N ALA A 83 -7.18 -16.36 -2.63
CA ALA A 83 -6.04 -16.96 -3.28
C ALA A 83 -5.49 -18.14 -2.46
N GLN A 84 -5.38 -19.30 -3.08
CA GLN A 84 -4.67 -20.45 -2.50
C GLN A 84 -3.15 -20.22 -2.47
N ALA A 85 -2.67 -19.26 -3.25
CA ALA A 85 -1.29 -18.80 -3.25
C ALA A 85 -0.89 -18.27 -1.87
N GLY A 86 0.31 -18.59 -1.43
CA GLY A 86 0.82 -18.13 -0.14
C GLY A 86 1.79 -19.12 0.49
N ILE A 87 2.25 -18.79 1.68
CA ILE A 87 3.16 -19.62 2.46
C ILE A 87 2.40 -20.16 3.68
N LYS A 88 2.49 -21.47 3.90
CA LYS A 88 1.88 -22.10 5.09
C LYS A 88 2.75 -21.87 6.32
N ILE A 89 2.22 -21.11 7.29
CA ILE A 89 2.87 -20.86 8.57
C ILE A 89 1.90 -21.32 9.68
N ALA A 90 2.35 -22.27 10.49
CA ALA A 90 1.53 -22.85 11.57
C ALA A 90 0.13 -23.30 11.10
N GLY A 91 0.03 -23.91 9.91
CA GLY A 91 -1.21 -24.41 9.33
C GLY A 91 -2.10 -23.34 8.68
N ARG A 92 -1.72 -22.07 8.73
CA ARG A 92 -2.44 -20.96 8.08
C ARG A 92 -1.74 -20.57 6.80
N ASN A 93 -2.51 -20.32 5.75
CA ASN A 93 -1.98 -19.78 4.51
C ASN A 93 -1.84 -18.26 4.63
N ILE A 94 -0.62 -17.75 4.45
CA ILE A 94 -0.32 -16.32 4.51
C ILE A 94 0.22 -15.90 3.15
N ASN A 95 -0.48 -15.02 2.46
CA ASN A 95 -0.11 -14.53 1.14
C ASN A 95 0.24 -13.04 1.12
N ASN A 96 -0.04 -12.30 2.19
CA ASN A 96 0.34 -10.91 2.33
C ASN A 96 0.55 -10.50 3.78
N LEU A 97 1.40 -9.49 3.98
CA LEU A 97 1.54 -8.72 5.22
C LEU A 97 1.43 -7.24 4.89
N ARG A 98 0.77 -6.49 5.76
CA ARG A 98 0.46 -5.07 5.52
C ARG A 98 0.81 -4.21 6.72
N TYR A 99 1.37 -3.06 6.43
CA TYR A 99 1.56 -2.01 7.42
C TYR A 99 1.48 -0.65 6.72
N VAL A 100 0.35 0.04 6.90
CA VAL A 100 0.02 1.31 6.24
C VAL A 100 0.14 1.18 4.72
N ASP A 101 1.14 1.79 4.10
CA ASP A 101 1.41 1.76 2.65
C ASP A 101 2.39 0.65 2.24
N ASP A 102 3.05 0.01 3.21
CA ASP A 102 3.95 -1.10 2.95
C ASP A 102 3.15 -2.42 2.87
N THR A 103 3.26 -3.10 1.75
CA THR A 103 2.62 -4.41 1.53
C THR A 103 3.65 -5.41 1.07
N THR A 104 3.73 -6.54 1.75
CA THR A 104 4.54 -7.69 1.33
C THR A 104 3.62 -8.77 0.82
N LEU A 105 3.82 -9.21 -0.42
CA LEU A 105 3.14 -10.35 -1.01
C LEU A 105 4.02 -11.59 -0.89
N MET A 106 3.41 -12.73 -0.62
CA MET A 106 4.09 -14.01 -0.42
C MET A 106 3.41 -15.09 -1.22
N ALA A 107 4.15 -15.80 -2.04
CA ALA A 107 3.67 -16.95 -2.79
C ALA A 107 4.84 -17.80 -3.30
N GLU A 108 4.53 -18.95 -3.86
CA GLU A 108 5.51 -19.77 -4.58
C GLU A 108 5.61 -19.28 -6.03
N SER A 109 6.85 -18.97 -6.46
CA SER A 109 7.28 -18.64 -7.86
C SER A 109 6.27 -17.87 -8.75
N GLU A 110 5.69 -18.53 -9.76
CA GLU A 110 4.81 -17.91 -10.77
C GLU A 110 3.54 -17.30 -10.21
N GLU A 111 3.04 -17.81 -9.09
CA GLU A 111 1.86 -17.29 -8.42
C GLU A 111 2.08 -15.86 -7.88
N LEU A 112 3.30 -15.57 -7.41
CA LEU A 112 3.65 -14.24 -6.90
C LEU A 112 3.51 -13.17 -7.99
N LYS A 113 3.94 -13.48 -9.22
CA LYS A 113 3.79 -12.56 -10.36
C LYS A 113 2.32 -12.32 -10.68
N SER A 114 1.51 -13.38 -10.68
CA SER A 114 0.07 -13.29 -10.90
C SER A 114 -0.61 -12.42 -9.83
N LEU A 115 -0.28 -12.62 -8.55
CA LEU A 115 -0.81 -11.80 -7.45
C LEU A 115 -0.42 -10.34 -7.59
N LEU A 116 0.85 -10.06 -7.89
CA LEU A 116 1.31 -8.70 -8.10
C LEU A 116 0.55 -7.99 -9.24
N MET A 117 0.39 -8.65 -10.37
CA MET A 117 -0.32 -8.08 -11.51
C MET A 117 -1.80 -7.82 -11.21
N LYS A 118 -2.45 -8.68 -10.41
CA LYS A 118 -3.81 -8.44 -9.93
C LYS A 118 -3.87 -7.21 -9.02
N VAL A 119 -2.99 -7.11 -8.02
CA VAL A 119 -2.91 -5.95 -7.11
C VAL A 119 -2.65 -4.68 -7.90
N LYS A 120 -1.70 -4.70 -8.83
CA LYS A 120 -1.40 -3.57 -9.69
C LYS A 120 -2.63 -3.10 -10.47
N LYS A 121 -3.32 -4.01 -11.15
CA LYS A 121 -4.53 -3.71 -11.92
C LYS A 121 -5.63 -3.07 -11.06
N GLU A 122 -5.85 -3.61 -9.86
CA GLU A 122 -6.88 -3.07 -8.95
C GLU A 122 -6.46 -1.72 -8.36
N SER A 123 -5.17 -1.53 -8.04
CA SER A 123 -4.66 -0.25 -7.54
C SER A 123 -4.77 0.87 -8.57
N GLU A 124 -4.51 0.59 -9.84
CA GLU A 124 -4.64 1.55 -10.95
C GLU A 124 -6.09 2.04 -11.13
N LYS A 125 -7.08 1.18 -10.92
CA LYS A 125 -8.51 1.56 -10.99
C LYS A 125 -8.86 2.67 -9.98
N VAL A 126 -8.18 2.69 -8.87
CA VAL A 126 -8.39 3.67 -7.79
C VAL A 126 -7.30 4.75 -7.74
N ALA A 127 -6.56 4.95 -8.83
CA ALA A 127 -5.52 5.97 -8.99
C ALA A 127 -4.26 5.78 -8.10
N LEU A 128 -4.09 4.64 -7.46
CA LEU A 128 -2.83 4.27 -6.81
C LEU A 128 -1.93 3.55 -7.80
N LYS A 129 -0.70 4.02 -7.95
CA LYS A 129 0.30 3.38 -8.81
C LYS A 129 1.34 2.65 -7.98
N LEU A 130 1.64 1.42 -8.41
CA LEU A 130 2.75 0.66 -7.86
C LEU A 130 4.07 1.38 -8.13
N ASN A 131 4.91 1.53 -7.11
CA ASN A 131 6.24 2.10 -7.28
C ASN A 131 7.26 1.00 -7.53
N ILE A 132 7.50 0.68 -8.81
CA ILE A 132 8.42 -0.39 -9.22
C ILE A 132 9.85 -0.16 -8.68
N GLN A 133 10.34 1.08 -8.66
CA GLN A 133 11.69 1.39 -8.17
C GLN A 133 11.90 1.08 -6.69
N LYS A 134 10.82 1.18 -5.89
CA LYS A 134 10.85 0.85 -4.46
C LYS A 134 10.43 -0.59 -4.17
N THR A 135 9.89 -1.24 -5.17
CA THR A 135 9.47 -2.62 -5.10
C THR A 135 10.68 -3.53 -5.15
N LYS A 136 10.81 -4.43 -4.20
CA LYS A 136 11.92 -5.36 -4.08
C LYS A 136 11.39 -6.78 -4.08
N ILE A 137 12.18 -7.70 -4.59
CA ILE A 137 11.87 -9.12 -4.57
C ILE A 137 12.92 -9.88 -3.77
N MET A 138 12.46 -10.78 -2.94
CA MET A 138 13.33 -11.72 -2.24
C MET A 138 12.92 -13.15 -2.59
N ALA A 139 13.90 -13.97 -2.95
CA ALA A 139 13.69 -15.37 -3.25
C ALA A 139 14.70 -16.26 -2.54
N SER A 140 14.29 -17.47 -2.20
CA SER A 140 15.19 -18.47 -1.60
C SER A 140 16.10 -19.15 -2.61
N SER A 141 15.79 -19.04 -3.89
CA SER A 141 16.57 -19.57 -5.02
C SER A 141 17.09 -18.42 -5.87
N PRO A 142 18.24 -18.57 -6.52
CA PRO A 142 18.75 -17.53 -7.41
C PRO A 142 17.73 -17.21 -8.51
N ILE A 143 17.27 -15.96 -8.55
CA ILE A 143 16.45 -15.42 -9.64
C ILE A 143 17.39 -14.64 -10.56
N THR A 144 17.42 -15.00 -11.84
CA THR A 144 18.29 -14.35 -12.82
C THR A 144 17.82 -12.94 -13.20
N SER A 145 16.53 -12.72 -13.30
CA SER A 145 15.92 -11.39 -13.45
C SER A 145 14.41 -11.49 -13.27
N TRP A 146 13.80 -10.44 -12.72
CA TRP A 146 12.35 -10.29 -12.72
C TRP A 146 11.96 -8.94 -13.31
N GLN A 147 11.08 -8.98 -14.30
CA GLN A 147 10.58 -7.79 -14.99
C GLN A 147 9.07 -7.66 -14.81
N THR A 148 8.65 -6.44 -14.57
CA THR A 148 7.24 -6.03 -14.55
C THR A 148 7.09 -4.81 -15.45
N ASP A 149 6.27 -4.90 -16.49
CA ASP A 149 6.06 -3.85 -17.51
C ASP A 149 7.35 -3.35 -18.17
N GLY A 150 8.32 -4.24 -18.39
CA GLY A 150 9.61 -3.87 -18.97
C GLY A 150 10.61 -3.24 -18.00
N GLU A 151 10.22 -2.97 -16.75
CA GLU A 151 11.13 -2.52 -15.69
C GLU A 151 11.66 -3.69 -14.89
N ILE A 152 12.96 -3.65 -14.57
CA ILE A 152 13.64 -4.67 -13.76
C ILE A 152 13.34 -4.38 -12.29
N VAL A 153 12.81 -5.37 -11.58
CA VAL A 153 12.63 -5.32 -10.13
C VAL A 153 13.91 -5.76 -9.45
N GLU A 154 14.42 -4.97 -8.52
CA GLU A 154 15.64 -5.28 -7.78
C GLU A 154 15.43 -6.49 -6.87
N THR A 155 16.41 -7.40 -6.89
CA THR A 155 16.44 -8.56 -5.98
C THR A 155 17.25 -8.24 -4.73
N MET A 156 16.81 -8.72 -3.57
CA MET A 156 17.50 -8.58 -2.30
C MET A 156 17.64 -9.92 -1.59
N ALA A 157 18.71 -10.03 -0.80
CA ALA A 157 18.99 -11.25 -0.03
C ALA A 157 18.23 -11.32 1.28
N ASP A 158 18.04 -10.16 1.92
CA ASP A 158 17.40 -10.03 3.24
C ASP A 158 16.42 -8.86 3.23
N PHE A 159 15.33 -9.03 3.96
CA PHE A 159 14.28 -8.01 4.10
C PHE A 159 13.83 -7.92 5.56
N ILE A 160 13.74 -6.70 6.07
CA ILE A 160 13.21 -6.42 7.39
C ILE A 160 11.88 -5.68 7.24
N PHE A 161 10.79 -6.39 7.52
CA PHE A 161 9.47 -5.79 7.62
C PHE A 161 9.30 -5.22 9.03
N LEU A 162 9.10 -3.93 9.15
CA LEU A 162 9.07 -3.20 10.42
C LEU A 162 10.41 -3.26 11.19
N PRO A 163 11.37 -2.40 10.85
CA PRO A 163 12.64 -2.36 11.57
C PRO A 163 12.41 -2.06 13.06
N PRO A 164 13.17 -2.69 13.96
CA PRO A 164 13.01 -2.49 15.40
C PRO A 164 13.27 -1.03 15.77
N LYS A 165 12.43 -0.49 16.66
CA LYS A 165 12.61 0.89 17.17
C LYS A 165 13.84 1.05 18.07
N SER A 166 14.47 -0.05 18.49
CA SER A 166 15.70 -0.05 19.30
C SER A 166 16.60 -1.23 18.96
N PRO A 167 17.94 -1.10 19.15
CA PRO A 167 18.89 -2.19 18.90
C PRO A 167 18.71 -3.44 19.76
N GLN A 168 17.91 -3.36 20.81
CA GLN A 168 17.68 -4.45 21.78
C GLN A 168 16.43 -5.31 21.46
N THR A 169 15.66 -4.93 20.42
CA THR A 169 14.51 -5.72 20.03
C THR A 169 14.96 -6.85 19.11
N VAL A 170 14.79 -8.09 19.57
CA VAL A 170 15.06 -9.28 18.76
C VAL A 170 14.22 -9.22 17.49
N THR A 171 14.87 -8.95 16.39
CA THR A 171 14.24 -8.96 15.08
C THR A 171 14.04 -10.43 14.70
N ALA A 172 12.81 -10.88 14.66
CA ALA A 172 12.50 -12.11 13.97
C ALA A 172 12.72 -11.86 12.47
N ALA A 173 13.94 -12.11 12.01
CA ALA A 173 14.24 -12.15 10.60
C ALA A 173 13.51 -13.35 10.01
N MET A 174 12.35 -13.12 9.43
CA MET A 174 11.59 -14.14 8.76
C MET A 174 12.22 -14.31 7.38
N LYS A 175 13.03 -15.37 7.22
CA LYS A 175 13.51 -15.81 5.91
C LYS A 175 12.31 -16.39 5.16
N LEU A 176 11.66 -15.57 4.38
CA LEU A 176 10.54 -15.99 3.54
C LEU A 176 11.08 -16.57 2.24
N LYS A 177 10.51 -17.68 1.80
CA LYS A 177 10.92 -18.34 0.55
C LYS A 177 10.70 -17.44 -0.66
N TYR A 178 9.71 -16.57 -0.63
CA TYR A 178 9.42 -15.55 -1.65
C TYR A 178 8.64 -14.41 -0.98
N ALA A 179 9.18 -13.22 -0.96
CA ALA A 179 8.50 -12.05 -0.43
C ALA A 179 8.69 -10.87 -1.39
N TYR A 180 7.65 -10.10 -1.54
CA TYR A 180 7.60 -8.91 -2.35
C TYR A 180 7.19 -7.73 -1.48
N SER A 181 7.99 -6.68 -1.44
CA SER A 181 7.70 -5.51 -0.63
C SER A 181 7.37 -4.32 -1.51
N LEU A 182 6.25 -3.67 -1.20
CA LEU A 182 5.84 -2.39 -1.74
C LEU A 182 6.20 -1.32 -0.70
N GLU A 183 7.36 -0.70 -0.82
CA GLU A 183 7.72 0.41 0.06
C GLU A 183 7.17 1.73 -0.49
N GLY A 184 6.22 2.32 0.21
CA GLY A 184 5.88 3.73 0.11
C GLY A 184 6.59 4.50 1.22
N LYS A 185 7.62 5.30 0.95
CA LYS A 185 8.11 6.24 1.96
C LYS A 185 7.13 7.40 2.10
N LEU A 186 6.66 7.59 3.33
CA LEU A 186 6.10 8.85 3.82
C LEU A 186 7.09 9.99 3.70
#